data_4b1e09982f541131cf23eb2ca0e6515f
#
_entry.id   4b1e09982f541131cf23eb2ca0e6515f
#
_cell.length_a   1.000
_cell.length_b   1.000
_cell.length_c   1.000
_cell.angle_alpha   90.00
_cell.angle_beta   90.00
_cell.angle_gamma   90.00
#
_symmetry.space_group_name_H-M   'P 1'
#
loop_
_entity.id
_entity.type
_entity.pdbx_description
1 polymer ?
#
loop_
_entity_poly.entity_id
_entity_poly.type
_entity_poly.pdbx_seq_one_letter_code
_entity_poly.pdbx_strand_id
1 'polypeptide(L)'
;IETFVNQSLTSELSGNVIDLCPVGALNNNLYKYSARTWDLKQISSISSNDCLGSNIHYHTYKDEIKRTVPKENDEINLSWLADSDRFGHEGIESEERILSPFVRSENKLIQSDLETLNQAVSQKMQEYTSSTTAVMSAQSSCEEMYLFQKILRDIGISNIDHRSKECDFKYQDKYPVIPSFDIKLSDIESMENIILVNVNISKEFPILSVYLRNAVKQNSTNIISLSAYEYLENFDISHSETLSPKELEKYFTTTSNNILSDINKDKKNLIIMGPSTTYLKNYTNIINNISRYAKSINSKLS
;
A
#
# COMPACT_ATOMS: atom_id res chain seq x y z
N ILE A 1 24.88 -17.52 -13.56
CA ILE A 1 24.04 -16.35 -13.89
C ILE A 1 24.45 -15.25 -12.93
N GLU A 2 24.85 -14.11 -13.48
CA GLU A 2 25.28 -12.94 -12.72
C GLU A 2 24.55 -11.71 -13.25
N THR A 3 24.45 -10.66 -12.43
CA THR A 3 23.98 -9.36 -12.87
C THR A 3 25.05 -8.66 -13.70
N PHE A 4 24.67 -7.88 -14.70
CA PHE A 4 25.61 -7.12 -15.50
C PHE A 4 26.43 -6.16 -14.64
N VAL A 5 27.77 -6.22 -14.75
CA VAL A 5 28.72 -5.36 -14.02
C VAL A 5 28.55 -5.42 -12.48
N ASN A 6 28.13 -6.56 -11.91
CA ASN A 6 27.90 -6.74 -10.46
C ASN A 6 26.93 -5.73 -9.84
N GLN A 7 26.02 -5.16 -10.63
CA GLN A 7 24.97 -4.28 -10.11
C GLN A 7 23.88 -5.08 -9.41
N SER A 8 23.38 -4.57 -8.31
CA SER A 8 22.23 -5.18 -7.60
C SER A 8 20.96 -5.03 -8.44
N LEU A 9 20.06 -6.02 -8.35
CA LEU A 9 18.70 -5.88 -8.83
C LEU A 9 17.94 -4.96 -7.86
N THR A 10 17.42 -3.85 -8.36
CA THR A 10 16.78 -2.80 -7.54
C THR A 10 15.26 -2.75 -7.73
N SER A 11 14.70 -3.67 -8.52
CA SER A 11 13.27 -3.77 -8.76
C SER A 11 12.57 -4.44 -7.58
N GLU A 12 11.45 -3.90 -7.16
CA GLU A 12 10.56 -4.47 -6.13
C GLU A 12 9.84 -5.74 -6.58
N LEU A 13 10.06 -6.17 -7.82
CA LEU A 13 9.55 -7.41 -8.41
C LEU A 13 10.68 -8.42 -8.67
N SER A 14 11.89 -8.17 -8.17
CA SER A 14 13.09 -8.96 -8.50
C SER A 14 12.96 -10.43 -8.07
N GLY A 15 12.28 -10.70 -6.96
CA GLY A 15 12.06 -12.06 -6.45
C GLY A 15 11.27 -12.99 -7.38
N ASN A 16 10.51 -12.43 -8.34
CA ASN A 16 9.78 -13.24 -9.31
C ASN A 16 10.72 -14.01 -10.28
N VAL A 17 11.95 -13.56 -10.42
CA VAL A 17 12.97 -14.28 -11.20
C VAL A 17 13.23 -15.69 -10.62
N ILE A 18 13.02 -15.88 -9.32
CA ILE A 18 13.14 -17.18 -8.66
C ILE A 18 12.09 -18.15 -9.19
N ASP A 19 10.84 -17.69 -9.32
CA ASP A 19 9.73 -18.53 -9.80
C ASP A 19 9.84 -18.80 -11.31
N LEU A 20 10.41 -17.87 -12.06
CA LEU A 20 10.61 -17.99 -13.51
C LEU A 20 11.78 -18.90 -13.88
N CYS A 21 12.70 -19.20 -12.94
CA CYS A 21 13.88 -20.01 -13.21
C CYS A 21 13.54 -21.53 -13.18
N PRO A 22 13.48 -22.22 -14.33
CA PRO A 22 12.99 -23.60 -14.40
C PRO A 22 14.00 -24.63 -13.85
N VAL A 23 15.26 -24.21 -13.66
CA VAL A 23 16.36 -25.12 -13.30
C VAL A 23 16.90 -24.91 -11.89
N GLY A 24 16.30 -24.01 -11.10
CA GLY A 24 16.74 -23.74 -9.74
C GLY A 24 18.13 -23.09 -9.63
N ALA A 25 18.60 -22.44 -10.69
CA ALA A 25 19.85 -21.66 -10.66
C ALA A 25 19.69 -20.37 -9.85
N LEU A 26 18.49 -19.81 -9.84
CA LEU A 26 18.10 -18.67 -9.00
C LEU A 26 17.18 -19.20 -7.90
N ASN A 27 17.56 -18.97 -6.66
CA ASN A 27 16.87 -19.51 -5.49
C ASN A 27 16.54 -18.40 -4.49
N ASN A 28 15.48 -18.62 -3.73
CA ASN A 28 15.22 -17.86 -2.51
C ASN A 28 16.27 -18.25 -1.45
N ASN A 29 17.12 -17.30 -1.09
CA ASN A 29 18.22 -17.54 -0.16
C ASN A 29 17.74 -17.91 1.25
N LEU A 30 16.58 -17.40 1.68
CA LEU A 30 15.97 -17.70 2.98
C LEU A 30 15.41 -19.12 3.03
N TYR A 31 14.85 -19.57 1.92
CA TYR A 31 14.27 -20.91 1.81
C TYR A 31 15.32 -22.00 1.53
N LYS A 32 16.44 -21.62 0.90
CA LYS A 32 17.49 -22.56 0.47
C LYS A 32 17.94 -23.45 1.62
N TYR A 33 17.84 -24.77 1.44
CA TYR A 33 18.19 -25.81 2.40
C TYR A 33 17.32 -25.90 3.68
N SER A 34 16.25 -25.13 3.80
CA SER A 34 15.39 -25.10 5.01
C SER A 34 14.38 -26.26 5.05
N ALA A 35 13.85 -26.67 3.90
CA ALA A 35 12.90 -27.80 3.78
C ALA A 35 12.89 -28.37 2.36
N ARG A 36 12.31 -29.56 2.20
CA ARG A 36 12.02 -30.14 0.89
C ARG A 36 10.67 -29.69 0.41
N THR A 37 10.52 -29.49 -0.91
CA THR A 37 9.27 -28.94 -1.48
C THR A 37 8.07 -29.84 -1.19
N TRP A 38 8.24 -31.16 -1.16
CA TRP A 38 7.17 -32.12 -0.88
C TRP A 38 6.76 -32.23 0.59
N ASP A 39 7.58 -31.70 1.51
CA ASP A 39 7.26 -31.65 2.94
C ASP A 39 6.46 -30.39 3.32
N LEU A 40 6.33 -29.44 2.39
CA LEU A 40 5.65 -28.19 2.63
C LEU A 40 4.14 -28.33 2.60
N LYS A 41 3.46 -27.76 3.58
CA LYS A 41 2.02 -27.50 3.51
C LYS A 41 1.79 -26.15 2.85
N GLN A 42 0.80 -26.08 1.95
CA GLN A 42 0.43 -24.85 1.26
C GLN A 42 -0.85 -24.28 1.86
N ILE A 43 -0.81 -23.02 2.28
CA ILE A 43 -1.92 -22.30 2.87
C ILE A 43 -2.19 -21.06 2.03
N SER A 44 -3.40 -20.97 1.45
CA SER A 44 -3.82 -19.81 0.69
C SER A 44 -4.12 -18.63 1.62
N SER A 45 -3.66 -17.44 1.23
CA SER A 45 -3.89 -16.21 1.97
C SER A 45 -3.88 -15.00 1.04
N ILE A 46 -4.02 -13.82 1.63
CA ILE A 46 -3.88 -12.52 0.97
C ILE A 46 -2.73 -11.80 1.66
N SER A 47 -1.90 -11.07 0.91
CA SER A 47 -0.81 -10.30 1.51
C SER A 47 -1.34 -9.16 2.37
N SER A 48 -0.71 -8.96 3.53
CA SER A 48 -0.96 -7.82 4.40
C SER A 48 -0.03 -6.63 4.12
N ASN A 49 0.92 -6.78 3.20
CA ASN A 49 1.95 -5.77 2.94
C ASN A 49 1.62 -4.88 1.73
N ASP A 50 0.59 -5.21 0.96
CA ASP A 50 0.09 -4.37 -0.10
C ASP A 50 -1.39 -4.01 0.08
N CYS A 51 -1.82 -2.92 -0.52
CA CYS A 51 -3.23 -2.49 -0.50
C CYS A 51 -4.06 -3.08 -1.65
N LEU A 52 -3.44 -3.80 -2.59
CA LEU A 52 -4.11 -4.39 -3.75
C LEU A 52 -4.73 -5.75 -3.43
N GLY A 53 -4.31 -6.36 -2.31
CA GLY A 53 -4.79 -7.66 -1.89
C GLY A 53 -4.17 -8.80 -2.70
N SER A 54 -2.88 -8.72 -2.99
CA SER A 54 -2.14 -9.77 -3.72
C SER A 54 -2.38 -11.14 -3.11
N ASN A 55 -2.79 -12.08 -3.96
CA ASN A 55 -3.08 -13.44 -3.55
C ASN A 55 -1.78 -14.23 -3.42
N ILE A 56 -1.64 -14.92 -2.29
CA ILE A 56 -0.42 -15.63 -1.92
C ILE A 56 -0.67 -17.04 -1.41
N HIS A 57 0.37 -17.84 -1.46
CA HIS A 57 0.48 -19.09 -0.71
C HIS A 57 1.63 -18.98 0.29
N TYR A 58 1.33 -19.22 1.56
CA TYR A 58 2.36 -19.54 2.53
C TYR A 58 2.70 -21.00 2.43
N HIS A 59 3.99 -21.31 2.29
CA HIS A 59 4.51 -22.66 2.39
C HIS A 59 5.09 -22.85 3.78
N THR A 60 4.47 -23.73 4.56
CA THR A 60 4.84 -23.96 5.96
C THR A 60 5.46 -25.35 6.17
N TYR A 61 6.38 -25.45 7.10
CA TYR A 61 6.95 -26.71 7.57
C TYR A 61 7.23 -26.61 9.07
N LYS A 62 6.74 -27.56 9.86
CA LYS A 62 6.85 -27.58 11.33
C LYS A 62 6.36 -26.27 11.98
N ASP A 63 5.19 -25.81 11.53
CA ASP A 63 4.51 -24.61 12.00
C ASP A 63 5.24 -23.27 11.75
N GLU A 64 6.30 -23.28 10.96
CA GLU A 64 7.02 -22.11 10.52
C GLU A 64 6.75 -21.81 9.04
N ILE A 65 6.69 -20.53 8.67
CA ILE A 65 6.58 -20.09 7.27
C ILE A 65 7.97 -20.15 6.65
N LYS A 66 8.13 -21.00 5.65
CA LYS A 66 9.42 -21.20 4.96
C LYS A 66 9.59 -20.32 3.73
N ARG A 67 8.50 -20.00 3.04
CA ARG A 67 8.48 -19.05 1.92
C ARG A 67 7.06 -18.60 1.61
N THR A 68 6.98 -17.45 0.97
CA THR A 68 5.75 -16.93 0.35
C THR A 68 5.91 -16.99 -1.16
N VAL A 69 4.90 -17.49 -1.85
CA VAL A 69 4.87 -17.54 -3.32
C VAL A 69 3.55 -16.94 -3.84
N PRO A 70 3.49 -16.41 -5.07
CA PRO A 70 2.26 -15.90 -5.62
C PRO A 70 1.23 -17.04 -5.78
N LYS A 71 -0.03 -16.72 -5.49
CA LYS A 71 -1.18 -17.48 -5.92
C LYS A 71 -1.75 -16.75 -7.14
N GLU A 72 -1.85 -17.45 -8.25
CA GLU A 72 -2.37 -16.89 -9.49
C GLU A 72 -3.77 -16.31 -9.31
N ASN A 73 -3.94 -15.07 -9.71
CA ASN A 73 -5.22 -14.38 -9.75
C ASN A 73 -5.19 -13.32 -10.87
N ASP A 74 -5.88 -13.61 -11.97
CA ASP A 74 -5.91 -12.76 -13.17
C ASP A 74 -6.53 -11.38 -12.92
N GLU A 75 -7.32 -11.22 -11.88
CA GLU A 75 -7.98 -9.94 -11.56
C GLU A 75 -7.13 -9.02 -10.66
N ILE A 76 -6.11 -9.57 -9.96
CA ILE A 76 -5.36 -8.82 -8.94
C ILE A 76 -3.86 -8.81 -9.23
N ASN A 77 -3.17 -9.93 -9.03
CA ASN A 77 -1.71 -9.96 -9.09
C ASN A 77 -1.17 -10.82 -10.24
N LEU A 78 -2.05 -11.34 -11.10
CA LEU A 78 -1.65 -12.29 -12.15
C LEU A 78 -0.87 -13.45 -11.50
N SER A 79 0.36 -13.67 -11.95
CA SER A 79 1.31 -14.62 -11.33
C SER A 79 2.48 -13.91 -10.65
N TRP A 80 2.35 -12.62 -10.33
CA TRP A 80 3.41 -11.78 -9.79
C TRP A 80 3.24 -11.56 -8.28
N LEU A 81 4.37 -11.32 -7.60
CA LEU A 81 4.40 -10.95 -6.19
C LEU A 81 5.48 -9.90 -5.95
N ALA A 82 5.17 -8.87 -5.19
CA ALA A 82 6.16 -7.89 -4.78
C ALA A 82 7.16 -8.50 -3.78
N ASP A 83 8.37 -7.98 -3.75
CA ASP A 83 9.42 -8.49 -2.87
C ASP A 83 9.07 -8.26 -1.38
N SER A 84 8.38 -7.16 -1.05
CA SER A 84 7.82 -6.91 0.28
C SER A 84 6.87 -8.02 0.74
N ASP A 85 6.03 -8.53 -0.16
CA ASP A 85 5.08 -9.59 0.13
C ASP A 85 5.77 -10.96 0.21
N ARG A 86 6.77 -11.15 -0.66
CA ARG A 86 7.53 -12.40 -0.75
C ARG A 86 8.39 -12.65 0.48
N PHE A 87 9.01 -11.60 1.02
CA PHE A 87 9.99 -11.70 2.11
C PHE A 87 9.46 -11.17 3.46
N GLY A 88 8.30 -10.51 3.46
CA GLY A 88 7.74 -9.89 4.67
C GLY A 88 7.43 -10.86 5.82
N HIS A 89 7.34 -12.17 5.54
CA HIS A 89 7.11 -13.19 6.57
C HIS A 89 8.29 -13.35 7.56
N GLU A 90 9.50 -12.92 7.22
CA GLU A 90 10.66 -12.97 8.12
C GLU A 90 10.43 -12.25 9.44
N GLY A 91 9.67 -11.14 9.41
CA GLY A 91 9.34 -10.39 10.62
C GLY A 91 8.51 -11.18 11.64
N ILE A 92 7.84 -12.27 11.22
CA ILE A 92 7.02 -13.09 12.12
C ILE A 92 7.89 -13.88 13.10
N GLU A 93 9.05 -14.33 12.65
CA GLU A 93 9.97 -15.19 13.40
C GLU A 93 11.19 -14.44 13.97
N SER A 94 11.16 -13.11 13.91
CA SER A 94 12.25 -12.28 14.45
C SER A 94 12.40 -12.47 15.95
N GLU A 95 13.65 -12.64 16.40
CA GLU A 95 14.00 -12.73 17.83
C GLU A 95 13.68 -11.43 18.60
N GLU A 96 13.57 -10.30 17.90
CA GLU A 96 13.21 -9.01 18.49
C GLU A 96 11.70 -8.87 18.75
N ARG A 97 10.90 -9.87 18.36
CA ARG A 97 9.45 -9.84 18.53
C ARG A 97 9.08 -10.00 20.01
N ILE A 98 8.17 -9.15 20.48
CA ILE A 98 7.62 -9.24 21.84
C ILE A 98 6.65 -10.41 21.89
N LEU A 99 7.02 -11.48 22.60
CA LEU A 99 6.23 -12.71 22.72
C LEU A 99 5.41 -12.81 24.01
N SER A 100 5.64 -11.89 24.96
CA SER A 100 4.97 -11.89 26.26
C SER A 100 4.58 -10.47 26.64
N PRO A 101 3.50 -10.27 27.40
CA PRO A 101 3.14 -8.97 27.92
C PRO A 101 4.13 -8.51 28.99
N PHE A 102 4.30 -7.19 29.09
CA PHE A 102 5.11 -6.55 30.11
C PHE A 102 4.31 -5.44 30.78
N VAL A 103 4.38 -5.38 32.09
CA VAL A 103 3.77 -4.33 32.93
C VAL A 103 4.89 -3.56 33.63
N ARG A 104 4.77 -2.23 33.72
CA ARG A 104 5.74 -1.39 34.42
C ARG A 104 5.44 -1.38 35.91
N SER A 105 6.40 -1.80 36.71
CA SER A 105 6.38 -1.69 38.15
C SER A 105 7.71 -1.07 38.63
N GLU A 106 7.68 -0.08 39.50
CA GLU A 106 8.87 0.59 40.04
C GLU A 106 9.90 1.02 38.98
N ASN A 107 9.42 1.59 37.86
CA ASN A 107 10.23 1.99 36.70
C ASN A 107 10.91 0.84 35.91
N LYS A 108 10.62 -0.42 36.19
CA LYS A 108 11.11 -1.57 35.45
C LYS A 108 9.97 -2.24 34.68
N LEU A 109 10.27 -2.73 33.48
CA LEU A 109 9.35 -3.60 32.75
C LEU A 109 9.50 -5.01 33.27
N ILE A 110 8.41 -5.57 33.80
CA ILE A 110 8.33 -6.93 34.33
C ILE A 110 7.43 -7.75 33.43
N GLN A 111 7.89 -8.91 33.01
CA GLN A 111 7.08 -9.85 32.25
C GLN A 111 5.88 -10.27 33.08
N SER A 112 4.72 -10.33 32.46
CA SER A 112 3.44 -10.55 33.11
C SER A 112 2.60 -11.57 32.32
N ASP A 113 1.49 -11.99 32.88
CA ASP A 113 0.45 -12.73 32.18
C ASP A 113 -0.61 -11.77 31.58
N LEU A 114 -1.48 -12.31 30.72
CA LEU A 114 -2.53 -11.53 30.06
C LEU A 114 -3.59 -11.02 31.04
N GLU A 115 -3.85 -11.73 32.12
CA GLU A 115 -4.85 -11.32 33.11
C GLU A 115 -4.41 -10.07 33.84
N THR A 116 -3.19 -10.07 34.34
CA THR A 116 -2.55 -8.91 35.03
C THR A 116 -2.45 -7.71 34.05
N LEU A 117 -2.07 -7.95 32.80
CA LEU A 117 -2.05 -6.89 31.79
C LEU A 117 -3.44 -6.29 31.59
N ASN A 118 -4.47 -7.12 31.39
CA ASN A 118 -5.84 -6.66 31.14
C ASN A 118 -6.40 -5.87 32.34
N GLN A 119 -6.11 -6.28 33.56
CA GLN A 119 -6.48 -5.55 34.77
C GLN A 119 -5.81 -4.17 34.81
N ALA A 120 -4.49 -4.11 34.56
CA ALA A 120 -3.74 -2.86 34.54
C ALA A 120 -4.24 -1.90 33.42
N VAL A 121 -4.50 -2.41 32.22
CA VAL A 121 -5.04 -1.63 31.09
C VAL A 121 -6.45 -1.12 31.42
N SER A 122 -7.34 -1.97 31.93
CA SER A 122 -8.71 -1.60 32.28
C SER A 122 -8.76 -0.52 33.34
N GLN A 123 -7.93 -0.64 34.38
CA GLN A 123 -7.82 0.37 35.43
C GLN A 123 -7.36 1.72 34.85
N LYS A 124 -6.33 1.72 34.02
CA LYS A 124 -5.82 2.95 33.36
C LYS A 124 -6.83 3.58 32.43
N MET A 125 -7.53 2.79 31.64
CA MET A 125 -8.59 3.29 30.76
C MET A 125 -9.73 3.96 31.53
N GLN A 126 -10.15 3.40 32.68
CA GLN A 126 -11.16 4.00 33.54
C GLN A 126 -10.67 5.29 34.19
N GLU A 127 -9.42 5.30 34.67
CA GLU A 127 -8.81 6.48 35.33
C GLU A 127 -8.63 7.65 34.38
N TYR A 128 -8.26 7.38 33.10
CA TYR A 128 -7.87 8.41 32.11
C TYR A 128 -8.77 8.46 30.88
N THR A 129 -10.01 8.03 30.95
CA THR A 129 -10.94 7.93 29.80
C THR A 129 -10.96 9.17 28.93
N SER A 130 -11.09 10.36 29.52
CA SER A 130 -11.19 11.63 28.79
C SER A 130 -9.88 12.11 28.14
N SER A 131 -8.74 11.62 28.62
CA SER A 131 -7.39 11.98 28.12
C SER A 131 -6.72 10.87 27.32
N THR A 132 -7.40 9.74 27.14
CA THR A 132 -6.89 8.61 26.36
C THR A 132 -7.09 8.86 24.86
N THR A 133 -6.03 8.67 24.08
CA THR A 133 -6.07 8.58 22.64
C THR A 133 -5.70 7.17 22.23
N ALA A 134 -6.51 6.57 21.38
CA ALA A 134 -6.31 5.24 20.87
C ALA A 134 -5.89 5.29 19.39
N VAL A 135 -4.82 4.60 19.06
CA VAL A 135 -4.29 4.54 17.68
C VAL A 135 -4.18 3.09 17.24
N MET A 136 -4.71 2.79 16.06
CA MET A 136 -4.66 1.46 15.47
C MET A 136 -3.80 1.45 14.22
N SER A 137 -3.15 0.31 13.93
CA SER A 137 -2.38 0.14 12.71
C SER A 137 -3.28 0.13 11.48
N ALA A 138 -2.84 0.77 10.40
CA ALA A 138 -3.51 0.69 9.10
C ALA A 138 -3.46 -0.73 8.48
N GLN A 139 -2.59 -1.61 9.00
CA GLN A 139 -2.48 -3.02 8.57
C GLN A 139 -3.44 -3.95 9.31
N SER A 140 -4.23 -3.42 10.25
CA SER A 140 -5.24 -4.22 10.96
C SER A 140 -6.41 -4.54 10.03
N SER A 141 -7.07 -5.69 10.28
CA SER A 141 -8.26 -6.06 9.53
C SER A 141 -9.45 -5.12 9.82
N CYS A 142 -10.43 -5.09 8.92
CA CYS A 142 -11.65 -4.31 9.13
C CYS A 142 -12.40 -4.75 10.39
N GLU A 143 -12.40 -6.05 10.68
CA GLU A 143 -13.01 -6.63 11.86
C GLU A 143 -12.32 -6.16 13.15
N GLU A 144 -11.00 -6.16 13.17
CA GLU A 144 -10.21 -5.64 14.31
C GLU A 144 -10.47 -4.15 14.53
N MET A 145 -10.45 -3.35 13.45
CA MET A 145 -10.73 -1.91 13.53
C MET A 145 -12.14 -1.63 14.04
N TYR A 146 -13.13 -2.40 13.57
CA TYR A 146 -14.51 -2.28 14.03
C TYR A 146 -14.66 -2.61 15.52
N LEU A 147 -14.12 -3.74 15.96
CA LEU A 147 -14.18 -4.17 17.36
C LEU A 147 -13.43 -3.18 18.26
N PHE A 148 -12.26 -2.74 17.85
CA PHE A 148 -11.45 -1.77 18.58
C PHE A 148 -12.22 -0.47 18.82
N GLN A 149 -12.74 0.16 17.77
CA GLN A 149 -13.49 1.40 17.90
C GLN A 149 -14.78 1.22 18.72
N LYS A 150 -15.47 0.07 18.60
CA LYS A 150 -16.69 -0.22 19.34
C LYS A 150 -16.40 -0.33 20.84
N ILE A 151 -15.41 -1.14 21.24
CA ILE A 151 -15.02 -1.33 22.64
C ILE A 151 -14.62 0.01 23.26
N LEU A 152 -13.83 0.82 22.57
CA LEU A 152 -13.36 2.11 23.08
C LEU A 152 -14.50 3.09 23.28
N ARG A 153 -15.45 3.17 22.34
CA ARG A 153 -16.63 4.04 22.47
C ARG A 153 -17.56 3.60 23.59
N ASP A 154 -17.73 2.28 23.81
CA ASP A 154 -18.52 1.75 24.90
C ASP A 154 -17.93 2.11 26.27
N ILE A 155 -16.60 2.28 26.36
CA ILE A 155 -15.89 2.75 27.56
C ILE A 155 -15.92 4.28 27.70
N GLY A 156 -16.31 5.01 26.64
CA GLY A 156 -16.37 6.47 26.61
C GLY A 156 -15.13 7.15 26.01
N ILE A 157 -14.22 6.41 25.39
CA ILE A 157 -13.06 6.95 24.69
C ILE A 157 -13.48 7.30 23.26
N SER A 158 -13.42 8.60 22.91
CA SER A 158 -13.81 9.13 21.61
C SER A 158 -12.62 9.49 20.72
N ASN A 159 -11.43 9.67 21.27
CA ASN A 159 -10.22 10.02 20.53
C ASN A 159 -9.59 8.76 19.92
N ILE A 160 -10.06 8.39 18.73
CA ILE A 160 -9.61 7.19 18.02
C ILE A 160 -9.04 7.61 16.66
N ASP A 161 -7.86 7.13 16.33
CA ASP A 161 -7.19 7.39 15.06
C ASP A 161 -6.47 6.13 14.52
N HIS A 162 -6.14 6.13 13.22
CA HIS A 162 -5.37 5.09 12.55
C HIS A 162 -4.21 5.67 11.75
N ARG A 163 -4.01 6.97 11.79
CA ARG A 163 -3.02 7.68 10.99
C ARG A 163 -1.74 7.91 11.76
N SER A 164 -0.62 7.63 11.13
CA SER A 164 0.71 7.84 11.70
C SER A 164 1.26 9.25 11.49
N LYS A 165 0.61 10.07 10.66
CA LYS A 165 1.03 11.42 10.29
C LYS A 165 -0.14 12.40 10.34
N GLU A 166 0.18 13.67 10.57
CA GLU A 166 -0.78 14.76 10.47
C GLU A 166 -1.33 14.86 9.04
N CYS A 167 -2.64 14.96 8.91
CA CYS A 167 -3.34 15.13 7.64
C CYS A 167 -4.25 16.36 7.70
N ASP A 168 -4.56 16.94 6.54
CA ASP A 168 -5.52 18.03 6.43
C ASP A 168 -6.96 17.47 6.44
N PHE A 169 -7.73 17.83 7.48
CA PHE A 169 -9.15 17.44 7.62
C PHE A 169 -10.13 18.56 7.38
N LYS A 170 -9.65 19.68 6.93
CA LYS A 170 -10.49 20.86 6.69
C LYS A 170 -11.60 20.53 5.72
N TYR A 171 -12.79 20.43 5.97
CA TYR A 171 -13.94 20.06 5.12
C TYR A 171 -14.22 18.55 4.99
N GLN A 172 -13.59 17.67 5.78
CA GLN A 172 -13.89 16.24 5.73
C GLN A 172 -15.39 15.95 6.00
N ASP A 173 -16.01 16.70 6.89
CA ASP A 173 -17.45 16.57 7.20
C ASP A 173 -18.35 17.01 6.02
N LYS A 174 -17.88 17.94 5.19
CA LYS A 174 -18.65 18.46 4.06
C LYS A 174 -18.42 17.69 2.76
N TYR A 175 -17.21 17.18 2.61
CA TYR A 175 -16.76 16.47 1.42
C TYR A 175 -15.95 15.23 1.84
N PRO A 176 -16.62 14.20 2.39
CA PRO A 176 -15.94 12.97 2.74
C PRO A 176 -15.41 12.31 1.46
N VAL A 177 -14.12 12.47 1.20
CA VAL A 177 -13.44 11.72 0.15
C VAL A 177 -12.91 10.46 0.83
N ILE A 178 -13.48 9.32 0.49
CA ILE A 178 -12.97 8.01 0.88
C ILE A 178 -12.00 7.62 -0.22
N PRO A 179 -10.68 7.58 0.07
CA PRO A 179 -9.73 7.10 -0.91
C PRO A 179 -10.01 5.61 -1.15
N SER A 180 -10.44 5.27 -2.34
CA SER A 180 -10.69 3.91 -2.77
C SER A 180 -10.22 3.75 -4.21
N PHE A 181 -9.88 2.51 -4.58
CA PHE A 181 -9.53 2.18 -5.95
C PHE A 181 -10.80 1.70 -6.65
N ASP A 182 -11.48 2.59 -7.38
CA ASP A 182 -12.83 2.38 -7.91
C ASP A 182 -12.88 1.65 -9.26
N ILE A 183 -11.77 1.04 -9.68
CA ILE A 183 -11.71 0.27 -10.91
C ILE A 183 -11.09 -1.10 -10.67
N LYS A 184 -11.41 -2.05 -11.52
CA LYS A 184 -10.69 -3.32 -11.55
C LYS A 184 -9.28 -3.09 -12.10
N LEU A 185 -8.28 -3.78 -11.58
CA LEU A 185 -6.91 -3.67 -12.07
C LEU A 185 -6.80 -4.04 -13.55
N SER A 186 -7.55 -5.04 -14.00
CA SER A 186 -7.64 -5.42 -15.40
C SER A 186 -8.17 -4.30 -16.34
N ASP A 187 -9.00 -3.38 -15.81
CA ASP A 187 -9.53 -2.28 -16.62
C ASP A 187 -8.47 -1.21 -16.93
N ILE A 188 -7.38 -1.16 -16.14
CA ILE A 188 -6.27 -0.22 -16.35
C ILE A 188 -5.66 -0.37 -17.73
N GLU A 189 -5.52 -1.60 -18.22
CA GLU A 189 -4.95 -1.87 -19.56
C GLU A 189 -5.79 -1.27 -20.69
N SER A 190 -7.09 -1.02 -20.43
CA SER A 190 -8.00 -0.41 -21.39
C SER A 190 -8.04 1.12 -21.36
N MET A 191 -7.32 1.77 -20.43
CA MET A 191 -7.28 3.22 -20.31
C MET A 191 -6.45 3.85 -21.41
N GLU A 192 -6.92 4.98 -21.94
CA GLU A 192 -6.21 5.74 -22.98
C GLU A 192 -5.32 6.84 -22.39
N ASN A 193 -5.75 7.44 -21.28
CA ASN A 193 -4.94 8.41 -20.53
C ASN A 193 -4.95 8.06 -19.04
N ILE A 194 -3.77 8.09 -18.42
CA ILE A 194 -3.59 7.89 -16.99
C ILE A 194 -2.77 9.05 -16.44
N ILE A 195 -3.30 9.72 -15.42
CA ILE A 195 -2.63 10.83 -14.74
C ILE A 195 -2.21 10.32 -13.36
N LEU A 196 -0.92 10.28 -13.12
CA LEU A 196 -0.31 9.90 -11.84
C LEU A 196 -0.05 11.16 -11.03
N VAL A 197 -0.59 11.24 -9.82
CA VAL A 197 -0.48 12.41 -8.97
C VAL A 197 0.30 12.04 -7.71
N ASN A 198 1.52 12.55 -7.60
CA ASN A 198 2.40 12.42 -6.45
C ASN A 198 2.53 10.98 -5.95
N VAL A 199 2.81 10.06 -6.87
CA VAL A 199 2.94 8.62 -6.63
C VAL A 199 4.17 8.06 -7.34
N ASN A 200 4.91 7.19 -6.64
CA ASN A 200 5.97 6.37 -7.21
C ASN A 200 5.44 4.94 -7.37
N ILE A 201 4.88 4.67 -8.52
CA ILE A 201 4.17 3.40 -8.78
C ILE A 201 5.10 2.20 -8.61
N SER A 202 6.30 2.25 -9.18
CA SER A 202 7.23 1.12 -9.13
C SER A 202 7.68 0.77 -7.73
N LYS A 203 7.68 1.73 -6.80
CA LYS A 203 8.09 1.55 -5.41
C LYS A 203 6.93 1.32 -4.45
N GLU A 204 5.85 2.09 -4.60
CA GLU A 204 4.71 2.05 -3.68
C GLU A 204 3.71 0.94 -4.03
N PHE A 205 3.55 0.66 -5.35
CA PHE A 205 2.57 -0.30 -5.87
C PHE A 205 3.16 -1.18 -6.98
N PRO A 206 4.15 -2.05 -6.69
CA PRO A 206 4.89 -2.79 -7.71
C PRO A 206 3.99 -3.62 -8.64
N ILE A 207 2.93 -4.23 -8.12
CA ILE A 207 1.97 -5.00 -8.94
C ILE A 207 1.21 -4.08 -9.90
N LEU A 208 0.79 -2.89 -9.46
CA LEU A 208 0.13 -1.91 -10.31
C LEU A 208 1.04 -1.48 -11.47
N SER A 209 2.37 -1.42 -11.24
CA SER A 209 3.32 -1.09 -12.29
C SER A 209 3.31 -2.08 -13.45
N VAL A 210 2.97 -3.35 -13.20
CA VAL A 210 2.84 -4.37 -14.25
C VAL A 210 1.68 -4.02 -15.19
N TYR A 211 0.52 -3.65 -14.64
CA TYR A 211 -0.64 -3.25 -15.42
C TYR A 211 -0.39 -1.97 -16.24
N LEU A 212 0.25 -0.97 -15.63
CA LEU A 212 0.60 0.27 -16.35
C LEU A 212 1.59 0.02 -17.47
N ARG A 213 2.59 -0.83 -17.24
CA ARG A 213 3.54 -1.24 -18.26
C ARG A 213 2.86 -1.97 -19.43
N ASN A 214 1.90 -2.85 -19.13
CA ASN A 214 1.11 -3.54 -20.15
C ASN A 214 0.24 -2.55 -20.93
N ALA A 215 -0.43 -1.61 -20.26
CA ALA A 215 -1.23 -0.57 -20.89
C ALA A 215 -0.40 0.25 -21.89
N VAL A 216 0.79 0.68 -21.51
CA VAL A 216 1.70 1.43 -22.40
C VAL A 216 2.13 0.57 -23.59
N LYS A 217 2.56 -0.68 -23.34
CA LYS A 217 3.12 -1.53 -24.39
C LYS A 217 2.09 -2.06 -25.38
N GLN A 218 0.91 -2.39 -24.91
CA GLN A 218 -0.12 -3.03 -25.74
C GLN A 218 -1.07 -2.02 -26.38
N ASN A 219 -1.40 -0.95 -25.66
CA ASN A 219 -2.43 0.01 -26.05
C ASN A 219 -1.91 1.44 -26.26
N SER A 220 -0.60 1.67 -26.11
CA SER A 220 0.01 3.00 -26.24
C SER A 220 -0.65 4.04 -25.32
N THR A 221 -1.03 3.61 -24.13
CA THR A 221 -1.64 4.47 -23.11
C THR A 221 -0.75 5.67 -22.81
N ASN A 222 -1.33 6.85 -22.83
CA ASN A 222 -0.65 8.09 -22.51
C ASN A 222 -0.57 8.25 -20.99
N ILE A 223 0.64 8.22 -20.41
CA ILE A 223 0.85 8.40 -18.98
C ILE A 223 1.46 9.77 -18.70
N ILE A 224 0.81 10.53 -17.82
CA ILE A 224 1.23 11.85 -17.36
C ILE A 224 1.58 11.73 -15.86
N SER A 225 2.77 12.15 -15.46
CA SER A 225 3.20 12.18 -14.06
C SER A 225 3.30 13.62 -13.55
N LEU A 226 2.56 13.91 -12.47
CA LEU A 226 2.53 15.21 -11.79
C LEU A 226 2.94 14.98 -10.33
N SER A 227 4.19 15.22 -9.99
CA SER A 227 4.74 14.81 -8.70
C SER A 227 5.71 15.84 -8.14
N ALA A 228 5.95 15.81 -6.82
CA ALA A 228 6.92 16.67 -6.16
C ALA A 228 8.39 16.30 -6.51
N TYR A 229 8.60 15.09 -7.02
CA TYR A 229 9.91 14.58 -7.43
C TYR A 229 9.77 13.85 -8.76
N GLU A 230 10.84 13.81 -9.52
CA GLU A 230 10.93 12.94 -10.70
C GLU A 230 11.17 11.50 -10.23
N TYR A 231 10.26 10.60 -10.55
CA TYR A 231 10.38 9.19 -10.21
C TYR A 231 10.85 8.37 -11.41
N LEU A 232 11.74 7.43 -11.15
CA LEU A 232 12.17 6.46 -12.15
C LEU A 232 11.20 5.28 -12.15
N GLU A 233 10.35 5.22 -13.16
CA GLU A 233 9.37 4.15 -13.34
C GLU A 233 9.89 3.06 -14.28
N ASN A 234 9.29 1.88 -14.24
CA ASN A 234 9.62 0.74 -15.10
C ASN A 234 8.79 0.68 -16.40
N PHE A 235 8.07 1.76 -16.70
CA PHE A 235 7.27 1.99 -17.91
C PHE A 235 7.48 3.40 -18.43
N ASP A 236 7.13 3.64 -19.70
CA ASP A 236 7.33 4.92 -20.32
C ASP A 236 6.28 5.93 -19.84
N ILE A 237 6.74 7.12 -19.44
CA ILE A 237 5.92 8.26 -19.10
C ILE A 237 5.97 9.24 -20.28
N SER A 238 4.80 9.57 -20.81
CA SER A 238 4.68 10.45 -21.97
C SER A 238 4.99 11.91 -21.63
N HIS A 239 4.64 12.33 -20.42
CA HIS A 239 4.91 13.68 -19.91
C HIS A 239 5.10 13.66 -18.40
N SER A 240 6.09 14.37 -17.90
CA SER A 240 6.38 14.49 -16.48
C SER A 240 6.59 15.94 -16.08
N GLU A 241 5.95 16.39 -15.01
CA GLU A 241 6.18 17.71 -14.42
C GLU A 241 6.44 17.58 -12.91
N THR A 242 7.47 18.31 -12.47
CA THR A 242 7.77 18.42 -11.03
C THR A 242 7.10 19.65 -10.46
N LEU A 243 6.18 19.44 -9.51
CA LEU A 243 5.30 20.48 -8.97
C LEU A 243 5.39 20.52 -7.44
N SER A 244 5.62 21.71 -6.90
CA SER A 244 5.47 21.91 -5.45
C SER A 244 3.99 21.69 -5.02
N PRO A 245 3.70 21.45 -3.75
CA PRO A 245 2.31 21.27 -3.28
C PRO A 245 1.37 22.44 -3.63
N LYS A 246 1.89 23.67 -3.67
CA LYS A 246 1.11 24.86 -4.06
C LYS A 246 0.86 24.94 -5.56
N GLU A 247 1.80 24.50 -6.36
CA GLU A 247 1.64 24.41 -7.81
C GLU A 247 0.69 23.29 -8.17
N LEU A 248 0.81 22.12 -7.53
CA LEU A 248 -0.09 20.99 -7.72
C LEU A 248 -1.55 21.37 -7.42
N GLU A 249 -1.79 22.13 -6.32
CA GLU A 249 -3.13 22.65 -6.00
C GLU A 249 -3.72 23.49 -7.14
N LYS A 250 -2.91 24.35 -7.75
CA LYS A 250 -3.36 25.25 -8.83
C LYS A 250 -3.45 24.54 -10.18
N TYR A 251 -2.65 23.54 -10.40
CA TYR A 251 -2.49 22.86 -11.69
C TYR A 251 -3.83 22.33 -12.24
N PHE A 252 -4.68 21.81 -11.37
CA PHE A 252 -5.99 21.29 -11.71
C PHE A 252 -7.08 22.37 -11.82
N THR A 253 -6.79 23.62 -11.46
CA THR A 253 -7.72 24.75 -11.62
C THR A 253 -7.43 25.59 -12.84
N THR A 254 -6.18 25.61 -13.31
CA THR A 254 -5.71 26.46 -14.41
C THR A 254 -5.28 25.55 -15.57
N THR A 255 -6.21 24.72 -16.05
CA THR A 255 -5.91 23.70 -17.07
C THR A 255 -5.71 24.27 -18.47
N SER A 256 -6.16 25.48 -18.77
CA SER A 256 -6.12 26.11 -20.11
C SER A 256 -4.71 26.29 -20.71
N ASN A 257 -3.66 26.21 -19.89
CA ASN A 257 -2.27 26.46 -20.28
C ASN A 257 -1.32 25.33 -19.88
N ASN A 258 -1.82 24.13 -19.62
CA ASN A 258 -1.01 22.98 -19.24
C ASN A 258 -1.46 21.72 -20.03
N ILE A 259 -0.70 20.64 -19.89
CA ILE A 259 -0.93 19.38 -20.63
C ILE A 259 -2.34 18.79 -20.37
N LEU A 260 -2.98 19.14 -19.26
CA LEU A 260 -4.30 18.64 -18.92
C LEU A 260 -5.40 19.21 -19.84
N SER A 261 -5.14 20.32 -20.58
CA SER A 261 -6.05 20.85 -21.59
C SER A 261 -6.26 19.90 -22.77
N ASP A 262 -5.28 19.05 -23.04
CA ASP A 262 -5.26 18.17 -24.22
C ASP A 262 -5.96 16.84 -23.94
N ILE A 263 -6.37 16.60 -22.70
CA ILE A 263 -7.07 15.37 -22.31
C ILE A 263 -8.50 15.40 -22.83
N ASN A 264 -8.81 14.48 -23.71
CA ASN A 264 -10.15 14.38 -24.30
C ASN A 264 -11.10 13.63 -23.33
N LYS A 265 -12.24 14.25 -23.03
CA LYS A 265 -13.29 13.69 -22.16
C LYS A 265 -14.00 12.47 -22.75
N ASP A 266 -13.93 12.27 -24.09
CA ASP A 266 -14.54 11.13 -24.76
C ASP A 266 -13.67 9.87 -24.71
N LYS A 267 -12.45 10.00 -24.16
CA LYS A 267 -11.53 8.91 -23.94
C LYS A 267 -11.71 8.31 -22.56
N LYS A 268 -11.19 7.09 -22.39
CA LYS A 268 -11.12 6.43 -21.08
C LYS A 268 -9.97 7.04 -20.27
N ASN A 269 -10.32 7.83 -19.28
CA ASN A 269 -9.38 8.56 -18.45
C ASN A 269 -9.36 8.01 -17.02
N LEU A 270 -8.18 7.94 -16.42
CA LEU A 270 -7.97 7.52 -15.04
C LEU A 270 -7.02 8.49 -14.35
N ILE A 271 -7.33 8.88 -13.11
CA ILE A 271 -6.41 9.61 -12.25
C ILE A 271 -6.08 8.73 -11.06
N ILE A 272 -4.79 8.48 -10.82
CA ILE A 272 -4.28 7.74 -9.68
C ILE A 272 -3.53 8.70 -8.77
N MET A 273 -3.94 8.78 -7.51
CA MET A 273 -3.33 9.65 -6.52
C MET A 273 -2.57 8.85 -5.47
N GLY A 274 -1.30 9.19 -5.28
CA GLY A 274 -0.46 8.53 -4.28
C GLY A 274 -0.80 8.90 -2.83
N PRO A 275 -0.51 7.99 -1.89
CA PRO A 275 -0.78 8.18 -0.46
C PRO A 275 -0.01 9.36 0.13
N SER A 276 1.15 9.71 -0.43
CA SER A 276 1.94 10.87 -0.01
C SER A 276 1.19 12.20 -0.16
N THR A 277 0.22 12.28 -1.06
CA THR A 277 -0.64 13.47 -1.25
C THR A 277 -1.48 13.74 0.00
N THR A 278 -1.92 12.72 0.72
CA THR A 278 -2.75 12.85 1.93
C THR A 278 -2.05 13.57 3.08
N TYR A 279 -0.72 13.60 3.07
CA TYR A 279 0.10 14.27 4.11
C TYR A 279 0.42 15.74 3.78
N LEU A 280 -0.06 16.25 2.65
CA LEU A 280 0.14 17.65 2.29
C LEU A 280 -0.80 18.54 3.10
N LYS A 281 -0.28 19.67 3.61
CA LYS A 281 -1.06 20.63 4.41
C LYS A 281 -2.27 21.22 3.67
N ASN A 282 -2.27 21.18 2.34
CA ASN A 282 -3.34 21.64 1.46
C ASN A 282 -4.08 20.49 0.75
N TYR A 283 -4.03 19.29 1.33
CA TYR A 283 -4.62 18.08 0.76
C TYR A 283 -6.09 18.28 0.37
N THR A 284 -6.90 18.85 1.25
CA THR A 284 -8.33 19.04 0.98
C THR A 284 -8.59 19.89 -0.26
N ASN A 285 -7.79 20.93 -0.51
CA ASN A 285 -7.91 21.74 -1.71
C ASN A 285 -7.47 20.95 -2.95
N ILE A 286 -6.35 20.22 -2.85
CA ILE A 286 -5.82 19.40 -3.95
C ILE A 286 -6.87 18.38 -4.38
N ILE A 287 -7.39 17.56 -3.45
CA ILE A 287 -8.36 16.53 -3.79
C ILE A 287 -9.67 17.10 -4.36
N ASN A 288 -10.14 18.24 -3.85
CA ASN A 288 -11.32 18.91 -4.39
C ASN A 288 -11.09 19.39 -5.84
N ASN A 289 -9.91 19.93 -6.14
CA ASN A 289 -9.58 20.40 -7.47
C ASN A 289 -9.42 19.21 -8.44
N ILE A 290 -8.75 18.14 -8.01
CA ILE A 290 -8.62 16.88 -8.78
C ILE A 290 -10.02 16.30 -9.05
N SER A 291 -10.89 16.23 -8.04
CA SER A 291 -12.24 15.68 -8.20
C SER A 291 -13.10 16.48 -9.17
N ARG A 292 -12.97 17.82 -9.17
CA ARG A 292 -13.66 18.68 -10.15
C ARG A 292 -13.13 18.45 -11.55
N TYR A 293 -11.81 18.37 -11.71
CA TYR A 293 -11.17 18.10 -12.98
C TYR A 293 -11.55 16.70 -13.50
N ALA A 294 -11.48 15.67 -12.66
CA ALA A 294 -11.89 14.31 -13.01
C ALA A 294 -13.31 14.25 -13.58
N LYS A 295 -14.26 14.95 -12.93
CA LYS A 295 -15.63 15.06 -13.44
C LYS A 295 -15.70 15.78 -14.79
N SER A 296 -14.87 16.78 -15.04
CA SER A 296 -14.87 17.55 -16.30
C SER A 296 -14.38 16.73 -17.50
N ILE A 297 -13.50 15.77 -17.27
CA ILE A 297 -12.94 14.87 -18.30
C ILE A 297 -13.55 13.46 -18.27
N ASN A 298 -14.65 13.27 -17.51
CA ASN A 298 -15.28 11.95 -17.32
C ASN A 298 -14.28 10.86 -16.87
N SER A 299 -13.38 11.21 -15.97
CA SER A 299 -12.36 10.32 -15.43
C SER A 299 -12.84 9.65 -14.15
N LYS A 300 -12.39 8.41 -13.94
CA LYS A 300 -12.39 7.80 -12.61
C LYS A 300 -11.24 8.39 -11.80
N LEU A 301 -11.41 8.46 -10.49
CA LEU A 301 -10.40 8.91 -9.54
C LEU A 301 -10.15 7.77 -8.55
N SER A 302 -8.89 7.35 -8.46
CA SER A 302 -8.45 6.25 -7.59
C SER A 302 -7.20 6.61 -6.81
#